data_d2c8ded84e51d284dfae5aee7276f4a7
#
_entry.id   d2c8ded84e51d284dfae5aee7276f4a7
#
_cell.length_a   1.000
_cell.length_b   1.000
_cell.length_c   1.000
_cell.angle_alpha   90.00
_cell.angle_beta   90.00
_cell.angle_gamma   90.00
#
_symmetry.space_group_name_H-M   'P 1'
#
loop_
_entity.id
_entity.type
_entity.pdbx_description
1 polymer ?
#
loop_
_entity_poly.entity_id
_entity_poly.type
_entity_poly.pdbx_seq_one_letter_code
_entity_poly.pdbx_strand_id
1 'polypeptide(L)'
;MTPRRPPALRPRRDRAAPDNQQWLLGMLPAFPLVLLVLRLWYAGRQDTQTLLLLVQYVSPLGMLSSILIIAVWIVPAVVLTVRALGGLYQVSAGTKSWLVGLADRVPDWVVVAAAFAGLLGWQLRFLPALLMMVLAVAGLSVRDRFPDQVVAVRMACVVVPAVVGAIAYVALAPAIVDAVREGEPVTLALLAVPPGLALLLTGPIPRAQAWLFTHGIAMAVAVLLPIMVGAVFLRVPVLPLVAVEVAVDRDGTAPAGAAPAPARSGEVEVVVGNEIAVDDRMSTMLDREGTVRFIPNTALISKILCPEPGEVPRSRVDLLGWYVEQSMVSWLAPDSRGLYDDPRCQGRPRHRAASPGP
;
A
#
# COMPACT_ATOMS: atom_id res chain seq x y z
N MET A 1 2.35 45.20 65.54
CA MET A 1 2.04 44.01 64.71
C MET A 1 1.92 44.47 63.27
N THR A 2 3.00 44.26 62.47
CA THR A 2 3.05 44.63 61.04
C THR A 2 2.57 43.47 60.19
N PRO A 3 1.61 43.62 59.29
CA PRO A 3 1.13 42.52 58.45
C PRO A 3 2.21 42.10 57.42
N ARG A 4 2.57 40.82 57.44
CA ARG A 4 3.45 40.19 56.47
C ARG A 4 2.77 40.17 55.10
N ARG A 5 3.35 40.86 54.10
CA ARG A 5 2.95 40.76 52.71
C ARG A 5 3.17 39.35 52.19
N PRO A 6 2.19 38.75 51.49
CA PRO A 6 2.37 37.44 50.88
C PRO A 6 3.46 37.51 49.79
N PRO A 7 4.24 36.43 49.58
CA PRO A 7 5.27 36.37 48.56
C PRO A 7 4.62 36.49 47.17
N ALA A 8 5.11 37.40 46.35
CA ALA A 8 4.70 37.59 44.98
C ALA A 8 4.96 36.26 44.19
N LEU A 9 3.88 35.68 43.66
CA LEU A 9 3.95 34.58 42.75
C LEU A 9 4.77 34.98 41.53
N ARG A 10 5.96 34.40 41.39
CA ARG A 10 6.78 34.58 40.17
C ARG A 10 5.97 34.04 38.97
N PRO A 11 5.83 34.81 37.88
CA PRO A 11 5.19 34.30 36.68
C PRO A 11 5.95 33.08 36.21
N ARG A 12 5.21 31.97 36.09
CA ARG A 12 5.69 30.70 35.52
C ARG A 12 6.11 31.03 34.11
N ARG A 13 7.42 31.10 33.86
CA ARG A 13 7.95 31.16 32.50
C ARG A 13 7.46 29.93 31.78
N ASP A 14 6.45 30.07 30.97
CA ASP A 14 6.09 29.09 29.98
C ASP A 14 7.34 28.85 29.14
N ARG A 15 7.97 27.68 29.37
CA ARG A 15 9.03 27.22 28.50
C ARG A 15 8.39 27.09 27.13
N ALA A 16 8.70 28.01 26.22
CA ALA A 16 8.42 27.88 24.82
C ALA A 16 8.87 26.46 24.40
N ALA A 17 7.93 25.67 23.90
CA ALA A 17 8.25 24.37 23.34
C ALA A 17 9.33 24.59 22.25
N PRO A 18 10.35 23.76 22.18
CA PRO A 18 11.47 23.99 21.28
C PRO A 18 10.98 24.07 19.84
N ASP A 19 11.39 25.13 19.12
CA ASP A 19 11.13 25.41 17.70
C ASP A 19 11.47 24.26 16.73
N ASN A 20 12.15 23.23 17.22
CA ASN A 20 12.52 22.03 16.44
C ASN A 20 11.32 21.23 15.90
N GLN A 21 10.13 21.33 16.50
CA GLN A 21 8.96 20.64 15.96
C GLN A 21 8.37 21.34 14.75
N GLN A 22 8.49 22.66 14.65
CA GLN A 22 7.98 23.40 13.49
C GLN A 22 8.81 23.11 12.23
N TRP A 23 10.13 22.93 12.38
CA TRP A 23 11.00 22.59 11.27
C TRP A 23 10.70 21.19 10.71
N LEU A 24 10.44 20.18 11.57
CA LEU A 24 10.03 18.84 11.16
C LEU A 24 8.68 18.85 10.42
N LEU A 25 7.72 19.64 10.90
CA LEU A 25 6.42 19.78 10.23
C LEU A 25 6.57 20.51 8.88
N GLY A 26 7.51 21.46 8.76
CA GLY A 26 7.82 22.13 7.49
C GLY A 26 8.49 21.23 6.47
N MET A 27 9.23 20.19 6.91
CA MET A 27 9.84 19.20 6.00
C MET A 27 8.89 18.09 5.54
N LEU A 28 7.77 17.88 6.24
CA LEU A 28 6.82 16.83 5.91
C LEU A 28 6.29 16.91 4.46
N PRO A 29 5.92 18.10 3.90
CA PRO A 29 5.49 18.20 2.52
C PRO A 29 6.64 18.07 1.50
N ALA A 30 7.89 18.30 1.89
CA ALA A 30 9.03 18.15 0.99
C ALA A 30 9.38 16.68 0.73
N PHE A 31 9.11 15.78 1.67
CA PHE A 31 9.43 14.37 1.55
C PHE A 31 8.77 13.67 0.34
N PRO A 32 7.46 13.84 0.08
CA PRO A 32 6.81 13.31 -1.12
C PRO A 32 7.41 13.87 -2.41
N LEU A 33 7.79 15.14 -2.44
CA LEU A 33 8.41 15.76 -3.61
C LEU A 33 9.80 15.17 -3.90
N VAL A 34 10.62 14.97 -2.87
CA VAL A 34 11.94 14.32 -3.01
C VAL A 34 11.78 12.89 -3.53
N LEU A 35 10.84 12.13 -2.97
CA LEU A 35 10.55 10.77 -3.44
C LEU A 35 10.06 10.75 -4.90
N LEU A 36 9.26 11.74 -5.29
CA LEU A 36 8.79 11.88 -6.66
C LEU A 36 9.94 12.14 -7.63
N VAL A 37 10.80 13.12 -7.31
CA VAL A 37 11.98 13.43 -8.14
C VAL A 37 12.88 12.21 -8.26
N LEU A 38 13.13 11.52 -7.15
CA LEU A 38 13.93 10.29 -7.14
C LEU A 38 13.31 9.19 -8.01
N ARG A 39 11.99 9.05 -7.97
CA ARG A 39 11.24 8.09 -8.78
C ARG A 39 11.31 8.41 -10.27
N LEU A 40 11.08 9.66 -10.64
CA LEU A 40 11.19 10.11 -12.03
C LEU A 40 12.62 9.93 -12.55
N TRP A 41 13.62 10.23 -11.69
CA TRP A 41 15.03 10.00 -12.00
C TRP A 41 15.33 8.51 -12.26
N TYR A 42 14.79 7.63 -11.45
CA TYR A 42 14.95 6.19 -11.63
C TYR A 42 14.21 5.66 -12.85
N ALA A 43 12.98 6.13 -13.10
CA ALA A 43 12.18 5.78 -14.29
C ALA A 43 12.81 6.27 -15.59
N GLY A 44 13.40 7.48 -15.58
CA GLY A 44 14.11 8.06 -16.73
C GLY A 44 15.50 7.44 -16.96
N ARG A 45 15.86 6.35 -16.26
CA ARG A 45 17.20 5.70 -16.36
C ARG A 45 18.37 6.68 -16.26
N GLN A 46 18.21 7.74 -15.46
CA GLN A 46 19.20 8.80 -15.25
C GLN A 46 19.44 9.69 -16.49
N ASP A 47 18.61 9.58 -17.53
CA ASP A 47 18.64 10.49 -18.66
C ASP A 47 17.82 11.76 -18.36
N THR A 48 18.51 12.92 -18.43
CA THR A 48 17.91 14.22 -18.13
C THR A 48 16.86 14.65 -19.16
N GLN A 49 16.98 14.25 -20.41
CA GLN A 49 16.00 14.59 -21.44
C GLN A 49 14.69 13.84 -21.23
N THR A 50 14.79 12.52 -20.97
CA THR A 50 13.64 11.68 -20.63
C THR A 50 12.97 12.16 -19.34
N LEU A 51 13.75 12.60 -18.34
CA LEU A 51 13.23 13.14 -17.10
C LEU A 51 12.41 14.42 -17.33
N LEU A 52 12.89 15.35 -18.15
CA LEU A 52 12.16 16.59 -18.48
C LEU A 52 10.83 16.30 -19.16
N LEU A 53 10.81 15.36 -20.11
CA LEU A 53 9.57 14.90 -20.74
C LEU A 53 8.60 14.31 -19.72
N LEU A 54 9.07 13.41 -18.83
CA LEU A 54 8.24 12.80 -17.80
C LEU A 54 7.65 13.86 -16.86
N VAL A 55 8.45 14.83 -16.39
CA VAL A 55 7.97 15.90 -15.50
C VAL A 55 6.90 16.76 -16.17
N GLN A 56 7.02 17.01 -17.48
CA GLN A 56 6.06 17.83 -18.22
C GLN A 56 4.68 17.14 -18.34
N TYR A 57 4.64 15.81 -18.44
CA TYR A 57 3.42 15.04 -18.71
C TYR A 57 2.81 14.37 -17.46
N VAL A 58 3.54 14.30 -16.35
CA VAL A 58 2.97 13.73 -15.11
C VAL A 58 1.88 14.63 -14.54
N SER A 59 0.65 14.13 -14.52
CA SER A 59 -0.48 14.89 -14.00
C SER A 59 -0.44 14.99 -12.47
N PRO A 60 -0.70 16.18 -11.88
CA PRO A 60 -0.81 16.35 -10.44
C PRO A 60 -1.89 15.46 -9.80
N LEU A 61 -2.96 15.15 -10.52
CA LEU A 61 -4.05 14.27 -10.06
C LEU A 61 -3.58 12.81 -9.94
N GLY A 62 -2.75 12.33 -10.88
CA GLY A 62 -2.16 10.99 -10.79
C GLY A 62 -1.24 10.84 -9.58
N MET A 63 -0.51 11.90 -9.22
CA MET A 63 0.29 11.92 -8.00
C MET A 63 -0.57 11.88 -6.74
N LEU A 64 -1.64 12.67 -6.70
CA LEU A 64 -2.55 12.71 -5.56
C LEU A 64 -3.21 11.34 -5.34
N SER A 65 -3.63 10.67 -6.41
CA SER A 65 -4.20 9.32 -6.32
C SER A 65 -3.20 8.29 -5.77
N SER A 66 -1.94 8.35 -6.20
CA SER A 66 -0.89 7.47 -5.67
C SER A 66 -0.64 7.68 -4.18
N ILE A 67 -0.60 8.95 -3.73
CA ILE A 67 -0.46 9.28 -2.30
C ILE A 67 -1.67 8.78 -1.52
N LEU A 68 -2.89 8.96 -2.05
CA LEU A 68 -4.12 8.50 -1.40
C LEU A 68 -4.15 6.97 -1.25
N ILE A 69 -3.76 6.22 -2.28
CA ILE A 69 -3.66 4.75 -2.23
C ILE A 69 -2.67 4.34 -1.13
N ILE A 70 -1.48 4.96 -1.08
CA ILE A 70 -0.49 4.68 -0.05
C ILE A 70 -1.03 5.03 1.34
N ALA A 71 -1.72 6.15 1.48
CA ALA A 71 -2.33 6.57 2.75
C ALA A 71 -3.37 5.56 3.24
N VAL A 72 -4.23 5.04 2.35
CA VAL A 72 -5.23 4.00 2.69
C VAL A 72 -4.56 2.72 3.22
N TRP A 73 -3.36 2.39 2.77
CA TRP A 73 -2.61 1.25 3.25
C TRP A 73 -1.91 1.48 4.60
N ILE A 74 -1.37 2.66 4.81
CA ILE A 74 -0.46 2.98 5.92
C ILE A 74 -1.20 3.53 7.14
N VAL A 75 -2.15 4.44 6.93
CA VAL A 75 -2.87 5.09 8.03
C VAL A 75 -3.56 4.07 8.94
N PRO A 76 -4.27 3.05 8.45
CA PRO A 76 -4.86 2.02 9.29
C PRO A 76 -3.82 1.28 10.13
N ALA A 77 -2.67 0.91 9.54
CA ALA A 77 -1.61 0.20 10.24
C ALA A 77 -1.05 1.03 11.39
N VAL A 78 -0.76 2.30 11.14
CA VAL A 78 -0.21 3.23 12.16
C VAL A 78 -1.22 3.46 13.27
N VAL A 79 -2.47 3.77 12.94
CA VAL A 79 -3.53 4.05 13.91
C VAL A 79 -3.77 2.85 14.83
N LEU A 80 -3.94 1.66 14.26
CA LEU A 80 -4.19 0.43 15.02
C LEU A 80 -2.98 0.04 15.86
N THR A 81 -1.76 0.16 15.34
CA THR A 81 -0.53 -0.15 16.07
C THR A 81 -0.33 0.81 17.25
N VAL A 82 -0.48 2.12 17.02
CA VAL A 82 -0.36 3.12 18.09
C VAL A 82 -1.40 2.87 19.18
N ARG A 83 -2.66 2.59 18.82
CA ARG A 83 -3.72 2.33 19.79
C ARG A 83 -3.48 1.04 20.57
N ALA A 84 -3.06 -0.05 19.91
CA ALA A 84 -2.73 -1.32 20.55
C ALA A 84 -1.53 -1.21 21.49
N LEU A 85 -0.42 -0.63 21.03
CA LEU A 85 0.79 -0.49 21.84
C LEU A 85 0.63 0.49 22.99
N GLY A 86 -0.06 1.61 22.76
CA GLY A 86 -0.37 2.59 23.82
C GLY A 86 -1.23 1.99 24.93
N GLY A 87 -2.31 1.30 24.56
CA GLY A 87 -3.17 0.60 25.49
C GLY A 87 -2.45 -0.52 26.23
N LEU A 88 -1.64 -1.32 25.55
CA LEU A 88 -0.84 -2.39 26.16
C LEU A 88 0.16 -1.82 27.19
N TYR A 89 0.83 -0.72 26.84
CA TYR A 89 1.77 -0.07 27.75
C TYR A 89 1.04 0.51 28.99
N GLN A 90 -0.08 1.18 28.79
CA GLN A 90 -0.90 1.75 29.87
C GLN A 90 -1.33 0.67 30.87
N VAL A 91 -1.82 -0.47 30.36
CA VAL A 91 -2.26 -1.60 31.19
C VAL A 91 -1.09 -2.29 31.91
N SER A 92 0.08 -2.37 31.29
CA SER A 92 1.24 -3.10 31.83
C SER A 92 2.11 -2.26 32.75
N ALA A 93 2.34 -0.98 32.44
CA ALA A 93 3.26 -0.12 33.17
C ALA A 93 2.56 0.86 34.12
N GLY A 94 1.29 1.22 33.87
CA GLY A 94 0.53 2.18 34.66
C GLY A 94 1.11 3.61 34.65
N THR A 95 2.08 3.91 33.80
CA THR A 95 2.75 5.20 33.73
C THR A 95 2.46 5.91 32.41
N LYS A 96 2.37 7.24 32.46
CA LYS A 96 2.19 8.06 31.25
C LYS A 96 3.48 8.05 30.43
N SER A 97 3.39 7.62 29.18
CA SER A 97 4.46 7.75 28.18
C SER A 97 3.95 8.58 26.99
N TRP A 98 4.86 9.02 26.14
CA TRP A 98 4.50 9.71 24.90
C TRP A 98 3.57 8.86 24.00
N LEU A 99 3.77 7.54 24.01
CA LEU A 99 2.99 6.57 23.25
C LEU A 99 1.54 6.50 23.72
N VAL A 100 1.32 6.51 25.07
CA VAL A 100 -0.01 6.58 25.66
C VAL A 100 -0.67 7.92 25.29
N GLY A 101 0.05 9.03 25.43
CA GLY A 101 -0.47 10.34 25.04
C GLY A 101 -0.81 10.45 23.55
N LEU A 102 -0.13 9.73 22.68
CA LEU A 102 -0.47 9.64 21.27
C LEU A 102 -1.71 8.77 21.04
N ALA A 103 -1.79 7.62 21.70
CA ALA A 103 -2.94 6.72 21.64
C ALA A 103 -4.23 7.38 22.14
N ASP A 104 -4.16 8.18 23.23
CA ASP A 104 -5.31 8.90 23.79
C ASP A 104 -5.84 10.02 22.87
N ARG A 105 -4.99 10.55 21.98
CA ARG A 105 -5.40 11.56 20.99
C ARG A 105 -6.20 10.97 19.82
N VAL A 106 -6.13 9.67 19.62
CA VAL A 106 -6.86 8.99 18.54
C VAL A 106 -8.27 8.67 19.03
N PRO A 107 -9.31 9.32 18.49
CA PRO A 107 -10.68 9.03 18.89
C PRO A 107 -11.12 7.65 18.38
N ASP A 108 -12.06 7.03 19.10
CA ASP A 108 -12.48 5.65 18.81
C ASP A 108 -13.08 5.48 17.42
N TRP A 109 -13.77 6.49 16.89
CA TRP A 109 -14.29 6.43 15.51
C TRP A 109 -13.20 6.34 14.45
N VAL A 110 -12.02 6.97 14.70
CA VAL A 110 -10.86 6.85 13.80
C VAL A 110 -10.30 5.42 13.82
N VAL A 111 -10.30 4.77 15.00
CA VAL A 111 -9.89 3.37 15.13
C VAL A 111 -10.82 2.45 14.34
N VAL A 112 -12.13 2.66 14.46
CA VAL A 112 -13.16 1.90 13.72
C VAL A 112 -13.01 2.14 12.21
N ALA A 113 -12.86 3.40 11.80
CA ALA A 113 -12.64 3.75 10.39
C ALA A 113 -11.34 3.13 9.84
N ALA A 114 -10.26 3.15 10.62
CA ALA A 114 -9.00 2.53 10.26
C ALA A 114 -9.12 1.00 10.13
N ALA A 115 -9.83 0.34 11.06
CA ALA A 115 -10.08 -1.10 10.97
C ALA A 115 -10.86 -1.46 9.72
N PHE A 116 -11.89 -0.67 9.38
CA PHE A 116 -12.72 -0.86 8.18
C PHE A 116 -11.92 -0.60 6.90
N ALA A 117 -11.13 0.48 6.85
CA ALA A 117 -10.26 0.78 5.72
C ALA A 117 -9.20 -0.31 5.51
N GLY A 118 -8.61 -0.84 6.59
CA GLY A 118 -7.70 -1.97 6.54
C GLY A 118 -8.38 -3.24 6.03
N LEU A 119 -9.61 -3.54 6.47
CA LEU A 119 -10.38 -4.68 6.02
C LEU A 119 -10.65 -4.63 4.51
N LEU A 120 -11.00 -3.47 3.98
CA LEU A 120 -11.29 -3.30 2.56
C LEU A 120 -10.03 -3.24 1.69
N GLY A 121 -9.02 -2.47 2.13
CA GLY A 121 -7.87 -2.14 1.30
C GLY A 121 -6.70 -3.12 1.40
N TRP A 122 -6.54 -3.84 2.51
CA TRP A 122 -5.40 -4.71 2.70
C TRP A 122 -5.57 -6.05 1.98
N GLN A 123 -4.44 -6.65 1.60
CA GLN A 123 -4.41 -7.98 1.02
C GLN A 123 -4.86 -9.03 2.05
N LEU A 124 -5.51 -10.08 1.59
CA LEU A 124 -6.07 -11.14 2.44
C LEU A 124 -5.03 -11.76 3.39
N ARG A 125 -3.75 -11.82 2.98
CA ARG A 125 -2.66 -12.32 3.84
C ARG A 125 -2.44 -11.48 5.12
N PHE A 126 -2.87 -10.21 5.15
CA PHE A 126 -2.78 -9.35 6.34
C PHE A 126 -4.04 -9.41 7.22
N LEU A 127 -5.09 -10.07 6.74
CA LEU A 127 -6.37 -10.14 7.45
C LEU A 127 -6.27 -10.76 8.85
N PRO A 128 -5.47 -11.83 9.07
CA PRO A 128 -5.27 -12.36 10.42
C PRO A 128 -4.63 -11.34 11.37
N ALA A 129 -3.63 -10.60 10.90
CA ALA A 129 -2.98 -9.56 11.68
C ALA A 129 -3.94 -8.40 12.02
N LEU A 130 -4.73 -7.96 11.05
CA LEU A 130 -5.76 -6.94 11.26
C LEU A 130 -6.78 -7.39 12.30
N LEU A 131 -7.31 -8.61 12.15
CA LEU A 131 -8.29 -9.17 13.07
C LEU A 131 -7.75 -9.21 14.50
N MET A 132 -6.51 -9.69 14.68
CA MET A 132 -5.87 -9.76 15.99
C MET A 132 -5.60 -8.38 16.59
N MET A 133 -5.18 -7.41 15.79
CA MET A 133 -5.02 -6.02 16.24
C MET A 133 -6.35 -5.40 16.69
N VAL A 134 -7.42 -5.61 15.94
CA VAL A 134 -8.75 -5.10 16.29
C VAL A 134 -9.23 -5.74 17.59
N LEU A 135 -9.07 -7.05 17.76
CA LEU A 135 -9.42 -7.75 19.01
C LEU A 135 -8.57 -7.26 20.19
N ALA A 136 -7.28 -7.04 19.99
CA ALA A 136 -6.40 -6.48 21.02
C ALA A 136 -6.85 -5.08 21.45
N VAL A 137 -7.13 -4.20 20.50
CA VAL A 137 -7.62 -2.83 20.79
C VAL A 137 -8.98 -2.89 21.49
N ALA A 138 -9.90 -3.74 21.03
CA ALA A 138 -11.21 -3.90 21.67
C ALA A 138 -11.08 -4.44 23.10
N GLY A 139 -10.27 -5.47 23.30
CA GLY A 139 -10.00 -6.04 24.64
C GLY A 139 -9.40 -5.01 25.61
N LEU A 140 -8.39 -4.27 25.17
CA LEU A 140 -7.77 -3.21 25.95
C LEU A 140 -8.75 -2.08 26.26
N SER A 141 -9.62 -1.71 25.32
CA SER A 141 -10.65 -0.68 25.52
C SER A 141 -11.72 -1.14 26.51
N VAL A 142 -12.14 -2.41 26.48
CA VAL A 142 -13.08 -2.98 27.47
C VAL A 142 -12.45 -2.95 28.86
N ARG A 143 -11.19 -3.31 28.99
CA ARG A 143 -10.46 -3.30 30.26
C ARG A 143 -10.31 -1.90 30.85
N ASP A 144 -10.06 -0.90 30.01
CA ASP A 144 -9.93 0.50 30.44
C ASP A 144 -11.28 1.08 30.89
N ARG A 145 -12.38 0.77 30.18
CA ARG A 145 -13.72 1.31 30.45
C ARG A 145 -14.44 0.60 31.61
N PHE A 146 -14.18 -0.69 31.79
CA PHE A 146 -14.90 -1.54 32.73
C PHE A 146 -13.95 -2.35 33.62
N PRO A 147 -13.03 -1.70 34.38
CA PRO A 147 -12.00 -2.40 35.16
C PRO A 147 -12.60 -3.32 36.25
N ASP A 148 -13.77 -2.99 36.76
CA ASP A 148 -14.45 -3.74 37.85
C ASP A 148 -15.17 -5.00 37.32
N GLN A 149 -15.40 -5.10 36.00
CA GLN A 149 -16.11 -6.23 35.40
C GLN A 149 -15.14 -7.34 35.02
N VAL A 150 -14.60 -8.07 36.00
CA VAL A 150 -13.58 -9.11 35.80
C VAL A 150 -13.96 -10.13 34.73
N VAL A 151 -15.25 -10.53 34.69
CA VAL A 151 -15.74 -11.50 33.70
C VAL A 151 -15.70 -10.92 32.29
N ALA A 152 -16.20 -9.69 32.09
CA ALA A 152 -16.18 -9.01 30.77
C ALA A 152 -14.76 -8.80 30.28
N VAL A 153 -13.85 -8.36 31.14
CA VAL A 153 -12.43 -8.19 30.84
C VAL A 153 -11.78 -9.52 30.46
N ARG A 154 -12.02 -10.60 31.23
CA ARG A 154 -11.47 -11.92 30.93
C ARG A 154 -11.99 -12.46 29.59
N MET A 155 -13.29 -12.27 29.31
CA MET A 155 -13.90 -12.65 28.04
C MET A 155 -13.27 -11.88 26.88
N ALA A 156 -13.20 -10.56 26.96
CA ALA A 156 -12.69 -9.70 25.87
C ALA A 156 -11.18 -9.85 25.63
N CYS A 157 -10.38 -10.03 26.70
CA CYS A 157 -8.92 -10.06 26.59
C CYS A 157 -8.34 -11.46 26.39
N VAL A 158 -9.05 -12.53 26.78
CA VAL A 158 -8.48 -13.89 26.74
C VAL A 158 -9.35 -14.82 25.92
N VAL A 159 -10.63 -14.96 26.28
CA VAL A 159 -11.48 -15.99 25.66
C VAL A 159 -11.78 -15.68 24.21
N VAL A 160 -12.22 -14.47 23.91
CA VAL A 160 -12.57 -14.08 22.52
C VAL A 160 -11.34 -14.15 21.60
N PRO A 161 -10.18 -13.55 21.92
CA PRO A 161 -8.98 -13.69 21.09
C PRO A 161 -8.52 -15.13 20.92
N ALA A 162 -8.60 -15.96 21.97
CA ALA A 162 -8.21 -17.37 21.89
C ALA A 162 -9.14 -18.16 20.97
N VAL A 163 -10.45 -17.99 21.12
CA VAL A 163 -11.45 -18.68 20.28
C VAL A 163 -11.34 -18.22 18.82
N VAL A 164 -11.27 -16.89 18.59
CA VAL A 164 -11.14 -16.35 17.25
C VAL A 164 -9.80 -16.75 16.62
N GLY A 165 -8.71 -16.77 17.39
CA GLY A 165 -7.40 -17.27 16.94
C GLY A 165 -7.45 -18.75 16.55
N ALA A 166 -8.12 -19.60 17.34
CA ALA A 166 -8.30 -21.02 17.00
C ALA A 166 -9.14 -21.21 15.75
N ILE A 167 -10.24 -20.48 15.61
CA ILE A 167 -11.09 -20.48 14.40
C ILE A 167 -10.26 -20.02 13.19
N ALA A 168 -9.49 -18.94 13.35
CA ALA A 168 -8.62 -18.45 12.30
C ALA A 168 -7.59 -19.50 11.85
N TYR A 169 -6.95 -20.21 12.79
CA TYR A 169 -6.03 -21.31 12.44
C TYR A 169 -6.71 -22.43 11.65
N VAL A 170 -7.92 -22.83 12.04
CA VAL A 170 -8.67 -23.86 11.31
C VAL A 170 -9.05 -23.37 9.92
N ALA A 171 -9.51 -22.13 9.79
CA ALA A 171 -9.91 -21.54 8.51
C ALA A 171 -8.71 -21.32 7.57
N LEU A 172 -7.56 -20.94 8.13
CA LEU A 172 -6.33 -20.64 7.38
C LEU A 172 -5.44 -21.86 7.16
N ALA A 173 -5.74 -23.02 7.80
CA ALA A 173 -4.91 -24.20 7.72
C ALA A 173 -4.59 -24.65 6.28
N PRO A 174 -5.53 -24.67 5.32
CA PRO A 174 -5.23 -25.01 3.93
C PRO A 174 -4.20 -24.05 3.33
N ALA A 175 -4.42 -22.73 3.46
CA ALA A 175 -3.53 -21.71 2.93
C ALA A 175 -2.14 -21.72 3.59
N ILE A 176 -2.06 -22.06 4.88
CA ILE A 176 -0.78 -22.23 5.60
C ILE A 176 -0.01 -23.43 5.02
N VAL A 177 -0.70 -24.54 4.76
CA VAL A 177 -0.07 -25.73 4.17
C VAL A 177 0.41 -25.44 2.75
N ASP A 178 -0.38 -24.73 1.96
CA ASP A 178 -0.02 -24.36 0.59
C ASP A 178 1.17 -23.38 0.59
N ALA A 179 1.21 -22.40 1.51
CA ALA A 179 2.35 -21.52 1.67
C ALA A 179 3.66 -22.26 2.01
N VAL A 180 3.57 -23.35 2.80
CA VAL A 180 4.73 -24.23 3.07
C VAL A 180 5.16 -24.98 1.82
N ARG A 181 4.21 -25.53 1.06
CA ARG A 181 4.49 -26.31 -0.17
C ARG A 181 5.10 -25.46 -1.28
N GLU A 182 4.59 -24.23 -1.44
CA GLU A 182 5.10 -23.28 -2.44
C GLU A 182 6.38 -22.58 -2.00
N GLY A 183 6.84 -22.80 -0.77
CA GLY A 183 8.06 -22.17 -0.23
C GLY A 183 7.95 -20.68 -0.02
N GLU A 184 6.77 -20.15 0.36
CA GLU A 184 6.50 -18.74 0.63
C GLU A 184 6.61 -18.40 2.12
N PRO A 185 7.82 -18.13 2.67
CA PRO A 185 7.99 -17.92 4.11
C PRO A 185 7.31 -16.66 4.63
N VAL A 186 7.20 -15.62 3.80
CA VAL A 186 6.55 -14.35 4.17
C VAL A 186 5.04 -14.56 4.31
N THR A 187 4.40 -15.21 3.34
CA THR A 187 2.97 -15.54 3.37
C THR A 187 2.67 -16.46 4.55
N LEU A 188 3.49 -17.48 4.77
CA LEU A 188 3.39 -18.38 5.92
C LEU A 188 3.44 -17.61 7.25
N ALA A 189 4.43 -16.73 7.42
CA ALA A 189 4.57 -15.94 8.65
C ALA A 189 3.36 -15.02 8.89
N LEU A 190 2.86 -14.35 7.84
CA LEU A 190 1.72 -13.45 7.95
C LEU A 190 0.40 -14.17 8.27
N LEU A 191 0.24 -15.42 7.82
CA LEU A 191 -0.96 -16.21 8.12
C LEU A 191 -0.87 -16.91 9.48
N ALA A 192 0.30 -17.45 9.85
CA ALA A 192 0.44 -18.31 11.03
C ALA A 192 0.79 -17.54 12.32
N VAL A 193 1.62 -16.49 12.26
CA VAL A 193 2.10 -15.81 13.47
C VAL A 193 1.03 -14.97 14.18
N PRO A 194 0.21 -14.14 13.48
CA PRO A 194 -0.70 -13.22 14.16
C PRO A 194 -1.73 -13.90 15.06
N PRO A 195 -2.40 -15.01 14.69
CA PRO A 195 -3.34 -15.67 15.57
C PRO A 195 -2.70 -16.15 16.87
N GLY A 196 -1.43 -16.58 16.85
CA GLY A 196 -0.70 -16.99 18.04
C GLY A 196 -0.32 -15.84 18.98
N LEU A 197 -0.09 -14.65 18.43
CA LEU A 197 0.27 -13.45 19.20
C LEU A 197 -0.92 -12.76 19.87
N ALA A 198 -2.15 -13.12 19.52
CA ALA A 198 -3.36 -12.47 20.03
C ALA A 198 -3.40 -12.39 21.55
N LEU A 199 -3.03 -13.47 22.24
CA LEU A 199 -3.03 -13.53 23.69
C LEU A 199 -1.94 -12.65 24.34
N LEU A 200 -0.81 -12.46 23.65
CA LEU A 200 0.28 -11.63 24.17
C LEU A 200 -0.06 -10.13 24.10
N LEU A 201 -0.88 -9.72 23.14
CA LEU A 201 -1.25 -8.31 22.95
C LEU A 201 -2.31 -7.82 23.94
N THR A 202 -3.06 -8.71 24.57
CA THR A 202 -4.16 -8.35 25.49
C THR A 202 -3.84 -8.56 26.97
N GLY A 203 -2.75 -9.29 27.29
CA GLY A 203 -2.33 -9.60 28.64
C GLY A 203 -1.41 -8.55 29.27
N PRO A 204 -1.39 -8.42 30.61
CA PRO A 204 -0.36 -7.63 31.27
C PRO A 204 1.01 -8.29 31.08
N ILE A 205 1.93 -7.54 30.51
CA ILE A 205 3.33 -7.95 30.36
C ILE A 205 4.12 -7.41 31.54
N PRO A 206 5.16 -8.12 32.04
CA PRO A 206 6.04 -7.60 33.08
C PRO A 206 6.57 -6.20 32.72
N ARG A 207 6.55 -5.28 33.67
CA ARG A 207 6.83 -3.85 33.45
C ARG A 207 8.12 -3.58 32.69
N ALA A 208 9.18 -4.33 33.01
CA ALA A 208 10.47 -4.18 32.35
C ALA A 208 10.41 -4.56 30.87
N GLN A 209 9.67 -5.60 30.53
CA GLN A 209 9.50 -6.07 29.15
C GLN A 209 8.49 -5.20 28.37
N ALA A 210 7.48 -4.64 29.05
CA ALA A 210 6.48 -3.78 28.42
C ALA A 210 7.11 -2.56 27.75
N TRP A 211 8.08 -1.92 28.41
CA TRP A 211 8.77 -0.78 27.83
C TRP A 211 9.57 -1.18 26.59
N LEU A 212 10.39 -2.22 26.70
CA LEU A 212 11.24 -2.69 25.60
C LEU A 212 10.38 -3.12 24.40
N PHE A 213 9.32 -3.88 24.65
CA PHE A 213 8.44 -4.41 23.61
C PHE A 213 7.66 -3.29 22.90
N THR A 214 6.96 -2.43 23.66
CA THR A 214 6.09 -1.40 23.06
C THR A 214 6.90 -0.29 22.38
N HIS A 215 7.98 0.20 23.03
CA HIS A 215 8.82 1.23 22.43
C HIS A 215 9.73 0.66 21.33
N GLY A 216 10.18 -0.59 21.47
CA GLY A 216 10.95 -1.28 20.43
C GLY A 216 10.13 -1.46 19.16
N ILE A 217 8.89 -1.94 19.25
CA ILE A 217 7.99 -2.06 18.10
C ILE A 217 7.64 -0.67 17.54
N ALA A 218 7.33 0.30 18.39
CA ALA A 218 7.02 1.66 17.93
C ALA A 218 8.19 2.28 17.16
N MET A 219 9.42 2.10 17.65
CA MET A 219 10.64 2.55 16.97
C MET A 219 10.88 1.79 15.67
N ALA A 220 10.71 0.46 15.67
CA ALA A 220 10.83 -0.35 14.47
C ALA A 220 9.82 0.10 13.39
N VAL A 221 8.57 0.34 13.76
CA VAL A 221 7.55 0.88 12.84
C VAL A 221 7.94 2.27 12.36
N ALA A 222 8.41 3.16 13.24
CA ALA A 222 8.82 4.51 12.87
C ALA A 222 9.99 4.54 11.87
N VAL A 223 10.89 3.56 11.93
CA VAL A 223 12.02 3.45 11.00
C VAL A 223 11.65 2.69 9.73
N LEU A 224 10.97 1.54 9.87
CA LEU A 224 10.65 0.69 8.73
C LEU A 224 9.53 1.27 7.85
N LEU A 225 8.58 1.98 8.44
CA LEU A 225 7.44 2.53 7.71
C LEU A 225 7.88 3.50 6.59
N PRO A 226 8.72 4.53 6.83
CA PRO A 226 9.20 5.41 5.76
C PRO A 226 9.97 4.65 4.67
N ILE A 227 10.76 3.64 5.04
CA ILE A 227 11.50 2.81 4.08
C ILE A 227 10.52 2.01 3.21
N MET A 228 9.52 1.39 3.81
CA MET A 228 8.49 0.63 3.10
C MET A 228 7.64 1.53 2.20
N VAL A 229 7.26 2.71 2.71
CA VAL A 229 6.54 3.73 1.92
C VAL A 229 7.36 4.14 0.70
N GLY A 230 8.63 4.45 0.91
CA GLY A 230 9.55 4.81 -0.17
C GLY A 230 9.68 3.68 -1.19
N ALA A 231 9.86 2.44 -0.73
CA ALA A 231 9.98 1.27 -1.60
C ALA A 231 8.70 1.00 -2.41
N VAL A 232 7.52 1.12 -1.78
CA VAL A 232 6.23 0.99 -2.47
C VAL A 232 6.04 2.13 -3.46
N PHE A 233 6.30 3.37 -3.03
CA PHE A 233 6.17 4.54 -3.87
C PHE A 233 7.08 4.48 -5.11
N LEU A 234 8.31 3.97 -4.96
CA LEU A 234 9.22 3.78 -6.10
C LEU A 234 8.77 2.68 -7.06
N ARG A 235 7.99 1.72 -6.59
CA ARG A 235 7.53 0.58 -7.41
C ARG A 235 6.18 0.79 -8.07
N VAL A 236 5.32 1.66 -7.53
CA VAL A 236 4.01 1.96 -8.14
C VAL A 236 4.26 2.68 -9.46
N PRO A 237 3.87 2.17 -10.62
CA PRO A 237 4.14 2.82 -11.90
C PRO A 237 3.42 4.17 -11.99
N VAL A 238 4.10 5.12 -12.62
CA VAL A 238 3.56 6.48 -12.84
C VAL A 238 2.77 6.52 -14.13
N LEU A 239 3.18 5.68 -15.08
CA LEU A 239 2.64 5.67 -16.43
C LEU A 239 1.93 4.33 -16.66
N PRO A 240 0.77 4.31 -17.32
CA PRO A 240 0.07 3.08 -17.62
C PRO A 240 0.91 2.23 -18.59
N LEU A 241 0.97 0.93 -18.31
CA LEU A 241 1.57 -0.04 -19.21
C LEU A 241 0.56 -0.35 -20.30
N VAL A 242 0.95 -0.12 -21.55
CA VAL A 242 0.11 -0.38 -22.72
C VAL A 242 0.82 -1.27 -23.73
N ALA A 243 0.05 -2.08 -24.43
CA ALA A 243 0.50 -2.80 -25.60
C ALA A 243 -0.21 -2.22 -26.83
N VAL A 244 0.56 -1.91 -27.83
CA VAL A 244 0.10 -1.28 -29.06
C VAL A 244 0.47 -2.16 -30.25
N GLU A 245 -0.52 -2.52 -31.07
CA GLU A 245 -0.28 -3.17 -32.36
C GLU A 245 -0.09 -2.10 -33.43
N VAL A 246 1.07 -2.11 -34.07
CA VAL A 246 1.48 -1.15 -35.09
C VAL A 246 1.61 -1.86 -36.43
N ALA A 247 1.03 -1.28 -37.47
CA ALA A 247 1.25 -1.75 -38.82
C ALA A 247 2.68 -1.35 -39.26
N VAL A 248 3.51 -2.35 -39.57
CA VAL A 248 4.86 -2.12 -40.13
C VAL A 248 4.74 -2.08 -41.64
N ASP A 249 4.99 -0.89 -42.20
CA ASP A 249 5.13 -0.74 -43.67
C ASP A 249 6.55 -1.16 -44.03
N ARG A 250 6.69 -2.27 -44.76
CA ARG A 250 8.01 -2.81 -45.19
C ARG A 250 8.75 -1.92 -46.19
N ASP A 251 8.02 -1.05 -46.85
CA ASP A 251 8.63 -0.13 -47.80
C ASP A 251 8.91 1.20 -47.11
N GLY A 252 10.10 1.37 -46.56
CA GLY A 252 10.59 2.60 -45.91
C GLY A 252 10.61 3.85 -46.80
N THR A 253 9.74 3.94 -47.79
CA THR A 253 9.58 5.02 -48.75
C THR A 253 8.10 5.37 -48.94
N ALA A 254 7.37 5.65 -47.86
CA ALA A 254 6.07 6.32 -48.02
C ALA A 254 6.32 7.83 -48.16
N PRO A 255 6.05 8.44 -49.35
CA PRO A 255 6.11 9.90 -49.50
C PRO A 255 5.03 10.52 -48.62
N ALA A 256 5.43 11.52 -47.81
CA ALA A 256 4.53 12.32 -47.00
C ALA A 256 3.41 12.90 -47.86
N GLY A 257 2.20 12.36 -47.78
CA GLY A 257 1.02 12.89 -48.48
C GLY A 257 0.15 11.87 -49.23
N ALA A 258 0.50 10.60 -49.31
CA ALA A 258 -0.35 9.60 -49.94
C ALA A 258 -1.50 9.17 -49.02
N ALA A 259 -2.73 9.16 -49.53
CA ALA A 259 -3.90 8.62 -48.85
C ALA A 259 -3.64 7.14 -48.49
N PRO A 260 -4.06 6.67 -47.29
CA PRO A 260 -3.80 5.31 -46.83
C PRO A 260 -4.46 4.31 -47.78
N ALA A 261 -3.63 3.57 -48.52
CA ALA A 261 -4.09 2.41 -49.29
C ALA A 261 -4.55 1.34 -48.28
N PRO A 262 -5.63 0.56 -48.58
CA PRO A 262 -6.11 -0.48 -47.67
C PRO A 262 -4.97 -1.45 -47.41
N ALA A 263 -4.63 -1.62 -46.14
CA ALA A 263 -3.54 -2.44 -45.62
C ALA A 263 -3.61 -3.86 -46.21
N ARG A 264 -2.76 -4.15 -47.17
CA ARG A 264 -2.41 -5.52 -47.52
C ARG A 264 -1.69 -6.10 -46.33
N SER A 265 -1.94 -7.36 -46.03
CA SER A 265 -1.45 -8.16 -44.91
C SER A 265 -0.03 -7.80 -44.42
N GLY A 266 0.12 -6.64 -43.78
CA GLY A 266 1.35 -6.12 -43.23
C GLY A 266 1.68 -6.87 -41.94
N GLU A 267 2.93 -7.10 -41.71
CA GLU A 267 3.46 -7.60 -40.45
C GLU A 267 3.05 -6.64 -39.35
N VAL A 268 2.45 -7.18 -38.28
CA VAL A 268 2.01 -6.41 -37.11
C VAL A 268 3.11 -6.52 -36.07
N GLU A 269 3.70 -5.40 -35.72
CA GLU A 269 4.61 -5.31 -34.57
C GLU A 269 3.80 -4.98 -33.30
N VAL A 270 4.09 -5.66 -32.22
CA VAL A 270 3.52 -5.33 -30.89
C VAL A 270 4.56 -4.62 -30.06
N VAL A 271 4.31 -3.36 -29.78
CA VAL A 271 5.15 -2.54 -28.90
C VAL A 271 4.52 -2.52 -27.51
N VAL A 272 5.25 -2.96 -26.49
CA VAL A 272 4.81 -2.94 -25.10
C VAL A 272 5.65 -1.94 -24.35
N GLY A 273 5.02 -0.95 -23.78
CA GLY A 273 5.73 0.11 -23.05
C GLY A 273 4.81 0.99 -22.22
N ASN A 274 5.40 1.95 -21.54
CA ASN A 274 4.66 2.93 -20.77
C ASN A 274 4.27 4.12 -21.65
N GLU A 275 3.00 4.50 -21.61
CA GLU A 275 2.52 5.63 -22.39
C GLU A 275 2.85 6.94 -21.66
N ILE A 276 3.63 7.81 -22.32
CA ILE A 276 4.03 9.12 -21.79
C ILE A 276 2.98 10.18 -22.12
N ALA A 277 2.58 10.22 -23.39
CA ALA A 277 1.64 11.21 -23.90
C ALA A 277 0.87 10.67 -25.11
N VAL A 278 -0.36 11.10 -25.23
CA VAL A 278 -1.19 10.88 -26.43
C VAL A 278 -1.57 12.24 -26.97
N ASP A 279 -1.22 12.48 -28.22
CA ASP A 279 -1.65 13.64 -28.97
C ASP A 279 -2.55 13.16 -30.12
N ASP A 280 -3.26 14.08 -30.80
CA ASP A 280 -4.15 13.76 -31.93
C ASP A 280 -3.43 13.08 -33.10
N ARG A 281 -2.12 13.26 -33.20
CA ARG A 281 -1.30 12.77 -34.32
C ARG A 281 -0.37 11.62 -33.94
N MET A 282 0.11 11.60 -32.68
CA MET A 282 1.14 10.67 -32.25
C MET A 282 0.91 10.19 -30.82
N SER A 283 1.23 8.94 -30.58
CA SER A 283 1.35 8.35 -29.25
C SER A 283 2.83 8.21 -28.89
N THR A 284 3.24 8.81 -27.79
CA THR A 284 4.63 8.75 -27.29
C THR A 284 4.72 7.67 -26.23
N MET A 285 5.54 6.66 -26.46
CA MET A 285 5.69 5.53 -25.56
C MET A 285 7.15 5.37 -25.12
N LEU A 286 7.35 4.99 -23.87
CA LEU A 286 8.61 4.53 -23.33
C LEU A 286 8.62 3.00 -23.39
N ASP A 287 9.41 2.44 -24.29
CA ASP A 287 9.57 1.00 -24.44
C ASP A 287 10.25 0.38 -23.21
N ARG A 288 10.09 -0.94 -23.04
CA ARG A 288 10.76 -1.70 -21.95
C ARG A 288 12.29 -1.54 -21.96
N GLU A 289 12.87 -1.27 -23.10
CA GLU A 289 14.31 -1.03 -23.28
C GLU A 289 14.74 0.38 -22.84
N GLY A 290 13.77 1.28 -22.54
CA GLY A 290 14.01 2.67 -22.16
C GLY A 290 14.15 3.63 -23.34
N THR A 291 13.80 3.19 -24.54
CA THR A 291 13.78 4.03 -25.73
C THR A 291 12.42 4.71 -25.87
N VAL A 292 12.43 6.01 -26.17
CA VAL A 292 11.19 6.74 -26.45
C VAL A 292 10.83 6.51 -27.93
N ARG A 293 9.66 5.91 -28.16
CA ARG A 293 9.11 5.69 -29.52
C ARG A 293 7.95 6.64 -29.77
N PHE A 294 7.95 7.24 -30.94
CA PHE A 294 6.88 8.08 -31.45
C PHE A 294 6.09 7.29 -32.49
N ILE A 295 4.86 6.90 -32.16
CA ILE A 295 4.00 6.07 -32.99
C ILE A 295 2.91 6.96 -33.60
N PRO A 296 2.84 7.12 -34.91
CA PRO A 296 1.73 7.84 -35.54
C PRO A 296 0.40 7.14 -35.31
N ASN A 297 -0.63 7.89 -34.95
CA ASN A 297 -1.96 7.31 -34.69
C ASN A 297 -2.55 6.62 -35.93
N THR A 298 -2.11 6.99 -37.11
CA THR A 298 -2.49 6.35 -38.40
C THR A 298 -1.93 4.94 -38.55
N ALA A 299 -0.79 4.63 -37.91
CA ALA A 299 -0.18 3.31 -37.94
C ALA A 299 -0.69 2.39 -36.79
N LEU A 300 -1.49 2.92 -35.89
CA LEU A 300 -1.99 2.24 -34.72
C LEU A 300 -3.22 1.40 -35.09
N ILE A 301 -3.10 0.06 -34.98
CA ILE A 301 -4.20 -0.88 -35.26
C ILE A 301 -5.07 -1.08 -34.03
N SER A 302 -4.43 -1.39 -32.91
CA SER A 302 -5.12 -1.60 -31.63
C SER A 302 -4.24 -1.19 -30.46
N LYS A 303 -4.89 -0.81 -29.37
CA LYS A 303 -4.22 -0.44 -28.12
C LYS A 303 -4.97 -1.10 -26.96
N ILE A 304 -4.24 -1.68 -26.05
CA ILE A 304 -4.78 -2.30 -24.83
C ILE A 304 -3.98 -1.86 -23.63
N LEU A 305 -4.70 -1.65 -22.52
CA LEU A 305 -4.07 -1.43 -21.23
C LEU A 305 -3.61 -2.78 -20.69
N CYS A 306 -2.33 -2.90 -20.38
CA CYS A 306 -1.77 -4.11 -19.80
C CYS A 306 -1.71 -4.01 -18.28
N PRO A 307 -1.94 -5.12 -17.59
CA PRO A 307 -1.76 -5.17 -16.14
C PRO A 307 -0.30 -4.92 -15.79
N GLU A 308 -0.10 -4.20 -14.72
CA GLU A 308 1.24 -3.93 -14.23
C GLU A 308 1.85 -5.20 -13.60
N PRO A 309 3.20 -5.33 -13.60
CA PRO A 309 3.86 -6.48 -12.97
C PRO A 309 3.54 -6.63 -11.48
N GLY A 310 3.06 -5.56 -10.82
CA GLY A 310 2.61 -5.55 -9.43
C GLY A 310 1.17 -6.00 -9.23
N GLU A 311 0.35 -5.99 -10.27
CA GLU A 311 -1.06 -6.41 -10.23
C GLU A 311 -1.22 -7.90 -10.49
N VAL A 312 -0.23 -8.51 -11.17
CA VAL A 312 -0.23 -9.97 -11.39
C VAL A 312 0.07 -10.66 -10.05
N PRO A 313 -0.85 -11.50 -9.54
CA PRO A 313 -0.60 -12.26 -8.32
C PRO A 313 0.68 -13.09 -8.45
N ARG A 314 1.62 -12.90 -7.52
CA ARG A 314 2.88 -13.65 -7.47
C ARG A 314 2.74 -14.89 -6.61
N SER A 315 1.86 -14.83 -5.62
CA SER A 315 1.56 -15.94 -4.73
C SER A 315 0.59 -16.89 -5.40
N ARG A 316 0.87 -18.18 -5.27
CA ARG A 316 -0.01 -19.28 -5.70
C ARG A 316 -0.91 -19.78 -4.58
N VAL A 317 -0.76 -19.17 -3.40
CA VAL A 317 -1.55 -19.56 -2.22
C VAL A 317 -2.95 -19.01 -2.34
N ASP A 318 -3.93 -19.90 -2.18
CA ASP A 318 -5.35 -19.57 -2.19
C ASP A 318 -5.92 -19.54 -0.78
N LEU A 319 -6.75 -18.54 -0.51
CA LEU A 319 -7.55 -18.43 0.70
C LEU A 319 -9.03 -18.40 0.30
N LEU A 320 -9.74 -19.49 0.55
CA LEU A 320 -11.17 -19.62 0.21
C LEU A 320 -11.49 -19.37 -1.28
N GLY A 321 -10.59 -19.76 -2.16
CA GLY A 321 -10.73 -19.56 -3.61
C GLY A 321 -10.24 -18.21 -4.13
N TRP A 322 -9.53 -17.43 -3.30
CA TRP A 322 -8.98 -16.12 -3.65
C TRP A 322 -7.48 -16.12 -3.41
N TYR A 323 -6.74 -15.47 -4.30
CA TYR A 323 -5.31 -15.28 -4.09
C TYR A 323 -5.07 -14.40 -2.85
N VAL A 324 -4.16 -14.82 -1.99
CA VAL A 324 -3.83 -14.11 -0.73
C VAL A 324 -3.34 -12.66 -0.93
N GLU A 325 -2.93 -12.32 -2.15
CA GLU A 325 -2.51 -10.97 -2.53
C GLU A 325 -3.67 -10.05 -2.96
N GLN A 326 -4.87 -10.60 -3.13
CA GLN A 326 -6.07 -9.80 -3.45
C GLN A 326 -6.58 -9.10 -2.19
N SER A 327 -7.21 -7.93 -2.39
CA SER A 327 -7.91 -7.20 -1.33
C SER A 327 -9.42 -7.43 -1.43
N MET A 328 -10.16 -7.13 -0.35
CA MET A 328 -11.62 -7.18 -0.39
C MET A 328 -12.22 -6.25 -1.45
N VAL A 329 -11.58 -5.11 -1.73
CA VAL A 329 -12.01 -4.19 -2.78
C VAL A 329 -11.86 -4.80 -4.16
N SER A 330 -10.82 -5.62 -4.40
CA SER A 330 -10.64 -6.28 -5.70
C SER A 330 -11.75 -7.28 -6.02
N TRP A 331 -12.42 -7.80 -5.00
CA TRP A 331 -13.61 -8.65 -5.16
C TRP A 331 -14.83 -7.87 -5.65
N LEU A 332 -14.97 -6.60 -5.26
CA LEU A 332 -16.05 -5.71 -5.71
C LEU A 332 -15.77 -5.15 -7.12
N ALA A 333 -14.54 -5.22 -7.60
CA ALA A 333 -14.16 -4.76 -8.93
C ALA A 333 -14.49 -5.83 -9.98
N PRO A 334 -14.89 -5.46 -11.21
CA PRO A 334 -15.06 -6.40 -12.29
C PRO A 334 -13.77 -7.17 -12.53
N ASP A 335 -13.90 -8.49 -12.78
CA ASP A 335 -12.77 -9.40 -12.94
C ASP A 335 -11.92 -9.01 -14.15
N SER A 336 -10.71 -8.53 -13.90
CA SER A 336 -9.72 -8.17 -14.92
C SER A 336 -8.85 -9.36 -15.38
N ARG A 337 -9.21 -10.60 -14.99
CA ARG A 337 -8.41 -11.81 -15.28
C ARG A 337 -8.16 -11.99 -16.77
N GLY A 338 -9.12 -11.63 -17.62
CA GLY A 338 -8.95 -11.70 -19.05
C GLY A 338 -7.89 -10.77 -19.65
N LEU A 339 -7.46 -9.74 -18.90
CA LEU A 339 -6.39 -8.82 -19.31
C LEU A 339 -5.00 -9.40 -19.08
N TYR A 340 -4.83 -10.31 -18.10
CA TYR A 340 -3.53 -10.91 -17.78
C TYR A 340 -3.05 -11.87 -18.87
N ASP A 341 -3.98 -12.50 -19.61
CA ASP A 341 -3.70 -13.52 -20.62
C ASP A 341 -3.66 -12.96 -22.05
N ASP A 342 -3.82 -11.64 -22.22
CA ASP A 342 -3.78 -11.06 -23.56
C ASP A 342 -2.36 -11.19 -24.16
N PRO A 343 -2.19 -11.87 -25.31
CA PRO A 343 -0.88 -12.11 -25.90
C PRO A 343 -0.13 -10.83 -26.26
N ARG A 344 -0.86 -9.72 -26.50
CA ARG A 344 -0.26 -8.41 -26.80
C ARG A 344 0.54 -7.87 -25.62
N CYS A 345 0.09 -8.11 -24.39
CA CYS A 345 0.83 -7.71 -23.18
C CYS A 345 2.13 -8.50 -23.00
N GLN A 346 2.25 -9.65 -23.70
CA GLN A 346 3.46 -10.46 -23.77
C GLN A 346 4.33 -10.11 -25.00
N GLY A 347 3.96 -9.09 -25.79
CA GLY A 347 4.65 -8.69 -27.01
C GLY A 347 4.33 -9.57 -28.23
N ARG A 348 3.21 -10.33 -28.17
CA ARG A 348 2.78 -11.20 -29.27
C ARG A 348 1.54 -10.61 -29.93
N PRO A 349 1.44 -10.58 -31.28
CA PRO A 349 0.25 -10.13 -31.94
C PRO A 349 -0.93 -11.07 -31.64
N ARG A 350 -2.12 -10.50 -31.52
CA ARG A 350 -3.33 -11.29 -31.40
C ARG A 350 -3.56 -11.96 -32.76
N HIS A 351 -3.37 -13.28 -32.83
CA HIS A 351 -3.74 -14.00 -34.03
C HIS A 351 -5.19 -13.69 -34.38
N ARG A 352 -5.41 -12.96 -35.47
CA ARG A 352 -6.75 -12.90 -36.05
C ARG A 352 -7.14 -14.37 -36.32
N ALA A 353 -8.06 -14.90 -35.53
CA ALA A 353 -8.75 -16.13 -35.91
C ALA A 353 -9.21 -15.89 -37.35
N ALA A 354 -8.71 -16.73 -38.25
CA ALA A 354 -9.10 -16.65 -39.65
C ALA A 354 -10.63 -16.58 -39.67
N SER A 355 -11.17 -15.44 -40.16
CA SER A 355 -12.61 -15.29 -40.33
C SER A 355 -13.06 -16.52 -41.08
N PRO A 356 -14.00 -17.35 -40.58
CA PRO A 356 -14.57 -18.42 -41.41
C PRO A 356 -15.11 -17.72 -42.64
N GLY A 357 -14.52 -18.03 -43.80
CA GLY A 357 -14.92 -17.49 -45.09
C GLY A 357 -16.43 -17.74 -45.30
N PRO A 358 -17.09 -16.90 -46.10
CA PRO A 358 -18.50 -16.98 -46.37
C PRO A 358 -18.90 -18.29 -47.05
#